data_0e286ab2822637ee1aeb88d2a6f871d7
#
_entry.id   0e286ab2822637ee1aeb88d2a6f871d7
#
_cell.length_a   1.000
_cell.length_b   1.000
_cell.length_c   1.000
_cell.angle_alpha   90.00
_cell.angle_beta   90.00
_cell.angle_gamma   90.00
#
_symmetry.space_group_name_H-M   'P 1'
#
loop_
_entity.id
_entity.type
_entity.pdbx_description
1 polymer ?
#
loop_
_entity_poly.entity_id
_entity_poly.type
_entity_poly.pdbx_seq_one_letter_code
_entity_poly.pdbx_strand_id
1 'polypeptide(L)'
;MKQKTYSDIKPEKKFSIENIENGKCTVLFFDDIQEEMQEVSNLENENSETKKVYSYDVYILETSYRNNLSEIIENNIDKWLKDVKEKDYNEVAAEVRAKRNELLAETDKEMSLDRLNIKFPQELSMTNILTGLKEFFDGFSNISNGKVAKYRQELRDITKQEGFPYKIVWPTKDKGE
;
A
#
# COMPACT_ATOMS: atom_id res chain seq x y z
N MET A 1 -10.88 -5.59 -2.15
CA MET A 1 -10.19 -4.52 -1.40
C MET A 1 -10.87 -4.38 -0.05
N LYS A 2 -10.09 -4.39 1.03
CA LYS A 2 -10.56 -4.23 2.42
C LYS A 2 -11.12 -2.82 2.63
N GLN A 3 -12.32 -2.73 3.21
CA GLN A 3 -12.96 -1.45 3.59
C GLN A 3 -13.41 -1.51 5.04
N LYS A 4 -13.11 -0.47 5.83
CA LYS A 4 -13.69 -0.35 7.18
C LYS A 4 -15.07 0.28 7.07
N THR A 5 -16.06 -0.38 7.65
CA THR A 5 -17.47 0.01 7.58
C THR A 5 -18.02 0.18 9.00
N TYR A 6 -18.99 1.07 9.13
CA TYR A 6 -19.72 1.34 10.38
C TYR A 6 -21.20 1.10 10.16
N SER A 7 -21.87 0.48 11.13
CA SER A 7 -23.29 0.20 11.08
C SER A 7 -23.92 0.32 12.47
N ASP A 8 -25.17 0.76 12.51
CA ASP A 8 -25.97 0.76 13.76
C ASP A 8 -26.42 -0.64 14.16
N ILE A 9 -26.39 -1.58 13.21
CA ILE A 9 -26.83 -2.96 13.41
C ILE A 9 -25.63 -3.89 13.30
N LYS A 10 -25.46 -4.76 14.28
CA LYS A 10 -24.43 -5.81 14.24
C LYS A 10 -24.75 -6.82 13.14
N PRO A 11 -23.79 -7.13 12.26
CA PRO A 11 -23.98 -8.22 11.30
C PRO A 11 -24.28 -9.55 12.02
N GLU A 12 -25.39 -10.19 11.65
CA GLU A 12 -25.79 -11.49 12.23
C GLU A 12 -24.88 -12.62 11.76
N LYS A 13 -24.44 -12.55 10.50
CA LYS A 13 -23.54 -13.51 9.87
C LYS A 13 -22.22 -12.84 9.50
N LYS A 14 -21.17 -13.64 9.40
CA LYS A 14 -19.85 -13.17 8.94
C LYS A 14 -19.76 -12.93 7.43
N PHE A 15 -20.86 -13.08 6.70
CA PHE A 15 -20.93 -12.81 5.27
C PHE A 15 -22.34 -12.45 4.82
N SER A 16 -22.46 -11.76 3.67
CA SER A 16 -23.69 -11.59 2.91
C SER A 16 -23.44 -11.88 1.42
N ILE A 17 -24.48 -12.29 0.70
CA ILE A 17 -24.44 -12.54 -0.74
C ILE A 17 -25.35 -11.52 -1.41
N GLU A 18 -24.80 -10.72 -2.31
CA GLU A 18 -25.48 -9.60 -2.95
C GLU A 18 -25.29 -9.63 -4.47
N ASN A 19 -26.05 -8.80 -5.18
CA ASN A 19 -25.91 -8.58 -6.62
C ASN A 19 -25.87 -9.86 -7.44
N ILE A 20 -26.90 -10.72 -7.27
CA ILE A 20 -27.00 -11.97 -8.01
C ILE A 20 -27.49 -11.68 -9.44
N GLU A 21 -26.56 -11.64 -10.38
CA GLU A 21 -26.85 -11.37 -11.78
C GLU A 21 -26.01 -12.26 -12.72
N ASN A 22 -26.62 -12.74 -13.79
CA ASN A 22 -25.94 -13.51 -14.85
C ASN A 22 -25.09 -14.69 -14.33
N GLY A 23 -25.56 -15.37 -13.27
CA GLY A 23 -24.85 -16.50 -12.68
C GLY A 23 -23.60 -16.11 -11.86
N LYS A 24 -23.42 -14.82 -11.55
CA LYS A 24 -22.40 -14.28 -10.64
C LYS A 24 -23.05 -13.63 -9.44
N CYS A 25 -22.29 -13.48 -8.38
CA CYS A 25 -22.69 -12.73 -7.19
C CYS A 25 -21.48 -12.09 -6.52
N THR A 26 -21.77 -11.09 -5.70
CA THR A 26 -20.81 -10.45 -4.80
C THR A 26 -21.01 -11.03 -3.40
N VAL A 27 -19.95 -11.55 -2.80
CA VAL A 27 -19.95 -11.99 -1.42
C VAL A 27 -19.17 -10.97 -0.60
N LEU A 28 -19.81 -10.43 0.42
CA LEU A 28 -19.19 -9.56 1.42
C LEU A 28 -18.84 -10.40 2.64
N PHE A 29 -17.60 -10.38 3.06
CA PHE A 29 -17.13 -11.03 4.28
C PHE A 29 -16.85 -9.99 5.34
N PHE A 30 -17.36 -10.21 6.56
CA PHE A 30 -17.22 -9.31 7.70
C PHE A 30 -16.24 -9.88 8.72
N ASP A 31 -15.27 -9.07 9.11
CA ASP A 31 -14.24 -9.45 10.06
C ASP A 31 -13.95 -8.33 11.05
N ASP A 32 -13.29 -8.66 12.17
CA ASP A 32 -12.92 -7.71 13.22
C ASP A 32 -14.11 -6.82 13.67
N ILE A 33 -15.26 -7.47 13.95
CA ILE A 33 -16.47 -6.77 14.37
C ILE A 33 -16.28 -6.27 15.80
N GLN A 34 -16.21 -4.95 15.96
CA GLN A 34 -16.03 -4.27 17.23
C GLN A 34 -17.24 -3.38 17.53
N GLU A 35 -17.55 -3.24 18.82
CA GLU A 35 -18.57 -2.33 19.30
C GLU A 35 -17.90 -1.03 19.75
N GLU A 36 -18.34 0.08 19.18
CA GLU A 36 -17.82 1.40 19.47
C GLU A 36 -18.96 2.34 19.89
N MET A 37 -18.65 3.33 20.74
CA MET A 37 -19.57 4.41 21.08
C MET A 37 -19.14 5.66 20.31
N GLN A 38 -20.02 6.17 19.47
CA GLN A 38 -19.79 7.41 18.73
C GLN A 38 -20.66 8.55 19.28
N GLU A 39 -20.03 9.71 19.47
CA GLU A 39 -20.77 10.94 19.76
C GLU A 39 -21.36 11.49 18.47
N VAL A 40 -22.68 11.58 18.43
CA VAL A 40 -23.43 12.19 17.34
C VAL A 40 -23.88 13.56 17.79
N SER A 41 -23.30 14.61 17.23
CA SER A 41 -23.77 15.99 17.46
C SER A 41 -25.01 16.24 16.60
N ASN A 42 -26.15 16.47 17.25
CA ASN A 42 -27.33 16.99 16.58
C ASN A 42 -27.12 18.46 16.29
N LEU A 43 -27.11 18.81 14.99
CA LEU A 43 -26.96 20.21 14.54
C LEU A 43 -28.11 21.14 14.98
N GLU A 44 -29.21 20.61 15.48
CA GLU A 44 -30.39 21.38 15.93
C GLU A 44 -30.44 21.64 17.44
N ASN A 45 -29.74 20.85 18.23
CA ASN A 45 -29.65 21.02 19.69
C ASN A 45 -28.20 20.76 20.10
N GLU A 46 -27.56 21.68 20.84
CA GLU A 46 -26.17 21.56 21.32
C GLU A 46 -25.90 20.33 22.25
N ASN A 47 -26.74 19.33 22.21
CA ASN A 47 -26.58 18.11 22.99
C ASN A 47 -25.93 17.01 22.14
N SER A 48 -24.76 16.54 22.54
CA SER A 48 -24.13 15.33 22.00
C SER A 48 -24.82 14.10 22.59
N GLU A 49 -25.37 13.25 21.74
CA GLU A 49 -25.87 11.94 22.14
C GLU A 49 -24.84 10.88 21.75
N THR A 50 -24.58 9.94 22.68
CA THR A 50 -23.69 8.82 22.41
C THR A 50 -24.48 7.68 21.79
N LYS A 51 -24.15 7.29 20.57
CA LYS A 51 -24.80 6.19 19.85
C LYS A 51 -23.86 4.98 19.77
N LYS A 52 -24.42 3.81 20.00
CA LYS A 52 -23.73 2.54 19.81
C LYS A 52 -23.64 2.23 18.31
N VAL A 53 -22.43 1.98 17.80
CA VAL A 53 -22.16 1.57 16.41
C VAL A 53 -21.25 0.35 16.39
N TYR A 54 -21.34 -0.41 15.32
CA TYR A 54 -20.45 -1.54 15.07
C TYR A 54 -19.49 -1.18 13.95
N SER A 55 -18.18 -1.28 14.21
CA SER A 55 -17.14 -1.16 13.18
C SER A 55 -16.66 -2.55 12.78
N TYR A 56 -16.46 -2.77 11.50
CA TYR A 56 -15.93 -4.03 10.97
C TYR A 56 -15.24 -3.86 9.63
N ASP A 57 -14.33 -4.79 9.34
CA ASP A 57 -13.66 -4.88 8.06
C ASP A 57 -14.51 -5.67 7.06
N VAL A 58 -14.72 -5.11 5.86
CA VAL A 58 -15.44 -5.75 4.76
C VAL A 58 -14.46 -6.15 3.67
N TYR A 59 -14.48 -7.43 3.30
CA TYR A 59 -13.76 -7.97 2.15
C TYR A 59 -14.75 -8.37 1.07
N ILE A 60 -14.49 -7.97 -0.18
CA ILE A 60 -15.39 -8.16 -1.30
C ILE A 60 -14.84 -9.25 -2.22
N LEU A 61 -15.68 -10.23 -2.56
CA LEU A 61 -15.35 -11.31 -3.48
C LEU A 61 -16.45 -11.48 -4.53
N GLU A 62 -16.08 -11.33 -5.80
CA GLU A 62 -16.97 -11.75 -6.91
C GLU A 62 -16.75 -13.22 -7.21
N THR A 63 -17.83 -13.99 -7.28
CA THR A 63 -17.80 -15.42 -7.57
C THR A 63 -19.03 -15.89 -8.36
N SER A 64 -18.99 -17.12 -8.83
CA SER A 64 -20.14 -17.73 -9.48
C SER A 64 -21.24 -18.07 -8.46
N TYR A 65 -22.46 -17.64 -8.74
CA TYR A 65 -23.61 -17.96 -7.91
C TYR A 65 -24.04 -19.42 -8.06
N ARG A 66 -24.35 -20.06 -6.94
CA ARG A 66 -24.95 -21.40 -6.84
C ARG A 66 -26.00 -21.38 -5.74
N ASN A 67 -27.10 -22.13 -5.91
CA ASN A 67 -28.17 -22.15 -4.92
C ASN A 67 -27.75 -22.56 -3.50
N ASN A 68 -26.69 -23.39 -3.38
CA ASN A 68 -26.13 -23.83 -2.11
C ASN A 68 -24.87 -23.04 -1.68
N LEU A 69 -24.60 -21.89 -2.30
CA LEU A 69 -23.39 -21.12 -2.01
C LEU A 69 -23.33 -20.66 -0.54
N SER A 70 -24.47 -20.23 0.01
CA SER A 70 -24.53 -19.81 1.43
C SER A 70 -24.12 -20.94 2.37
N GLU A 71 -24.61 -22.15 2.13
CA GLU A 71 -24.26 -23.33 2.94
C GLU A 71 -22.78 -23.70 2.80
N ILE A 72 -22.24 -23.63 1.58
CA ILE A 72 -20.80 -23.90 1.31
C ILE A 72 -19.91 -22.90 2.05
N ILE A 73 -20.28 -21.62 2.05
CA ILE A 73 -19.53 -20.59 2.75
C ILE A 73 -19.64 -20.78 4.27
N GLU A 74 -20.84 -20.99 4.79
CA GLU A 74 -21.11 -21.15 6.21
C GLU A 74 -20.33 -22.34 6.82
N ASN A 75 -20.30 -23.47 6.11
CA ASN A 75 -19.54 -24.66 6.53
C ASN A 75 -18.02 -24.48 6.50
N ASN A 76 -17.49 -23.48 5.79
CA ASN A 76 -16.04 -23.26 5.61
C ASN A 76 -15.67 -21.79 5.80
N ILE A 77 -16.39 -21.05 6.63
CA ILE A 77 -16.25 -19.58 6.74
C ILE A 77 -14.84 -19.11 7.06
N ASP A 78 -14.14 -19.80 7.95
CA ASP A 78 -12.77 -19.41 8.35
C ASP A 78 -11.77 -19.58 7.20
N LYS A 79 -11.97 -20.61 6.34
CA LYS A 79 -11.17 -20.79 5.15
C LYS A 79 -11.43 -19.68 4.13
N TRP A 80 -12.70 -19.38 3.85
CA TRP A 80 -13.09 -18.31 2.95
C TRP A 80 -12.54 -16.96 3.39
N LEU A 81 -12.66 -16.62 4.69
CA LEU A 81 -12.10 -15.39 5.25
C LEU A 81 -10.58 -15.34 5.09
N LYS A 82 -9.88 -16.44 5.34
CA LYS A 82 -8.43 -16.50 5.16
C LYS A 82 -8.05 -16.25 3.69
N ASP A 83 -8.68 -16.96 2.76
CA ASP A 83 -8.37 -16.87 1.34
C ASP A 83 -8.65 -15.46 0.78
N VAL A 84 -9.75 -14.83 1.20
CA VAL A 84 -10.10 -13.47 0.77
C VAL A 84 -9.14 -12.43 1.36
N LYS A 85 -8.74 -12.57 2.63
CA LYS A 85 -7.74 -11.70 3.26
C LYS A 85 -6.38 -11.81 2.58
N GLU A 86 -5.95 -13.04 2.25
CA GLU A 86 -4.69 -13.27 1.56
C GLU A 86 -4.72 -12.68 0.15
N LYS A 87 -5.83 -12.84 -0.56
CA LYS A 87 -6.02 -12.23 -1.88
C LYS A 87 -5.93 -10.71 -1.81
N ASP A 88 -6.69 -10.08 -0.90
CA ASP A 88 -6.69 -8.63 -0.70
C ASP A 88 -5.29 -8.11 -0.36
N TYR A 89 -4.60 -8.78 0.58
CA TYR A 89 -3.22 -8.44 0.94
C TYR A 89 -2.29 -8.47 -0.28
N ASN A 90 -2.38 -9.51 -1.10
CA ASN A 90 -1.52 -9.67 -2.26
C ASN A 90 -1.82 -8.62 -3.35
N GLU A 91 -3.08 -8.27 -3.57
CA GLU A 91 -3.51 -7.23 -4.51
C GLU A 91 -2.97 -5.85 -4.08
N VAL A 92 -3.21 -5.44 -2.83
CA VAL A 92 -2.73 -4.15 -2.30
C VAL A 92 -1.20 -4.10 -2.28
N ALA A 93 -0.55 -5.20 -1.88
CA ALA A 93 0.92 -5.29 -1.90
C ALA A 93 1.49 -5.17 -3.32
N ALA A 94 0.80 -5.70 -4.33
CA ALA A 94 1.21 -5.56 -5.73
C ALA A 94 1.08 -4.10 -6.20
N GLU A 95 0.00 -3.42 -5.86
CA GLU A 95 -0.19 -1.98 -6.17
C GLU A 95 0.90 -1.10 -5.52
N VAL A 96 1.19 -1.33 -4.23
CA VAL A 96 2.26 -0.60 -3.53
C VAL A 96 3.62 -0.84 -4.18
N ARG A 97 3.93 -2.08 -4.57
CA ARG A 97 5.18 -2.41 -5.26
C ARG A 97 5.25 -1.79 -6.66
N ALA A 98 4.14 -1.77 -7.39
CA ALA A 98 4.07 -1.13 -8.70
C ALA A 98 4.37 0.38 -8.59
N LYS A 99 3.69 1.09 -7.67
CA LYS A 99 3.94 2.51 -7.43
C LYS A 99 5.37 2.79 -6.97
N ARG A 100 5.93 1.95 -6.08
CA ARG A 100 7.34 2.06 -5.68
C ARG A 100 8.29 1.94 -6.87
N ASN A 101 8.04 0.97 -7.76
CA ASN A 101 8.88 0.74 -8.93
C ASN A 101 8.79 1.91 -9.91
N GLU A 102 7.61 2.51 -10.09
CA GLU A 102 7.42 3.72 -10.89
C GLU A 102 8.26 4.88 -10.33
N LEU A 103 8.16 5.16 -9.03
CA LEU A 103 8.95 6.20 -8.36
C LEU A 103 10.47 5.94 -8.44
N LEU A 104 10.90 4.69 -8.36
CA LEU A 104 12.30 4.33 -8.57
C LEU A 104 12.76 4.61 -10.00
N ALA A 105 11.93 4.26 -11.01
CA ALA A 105 12.23 4.50 -12.42
C ALA A 105 12.32 6.00 -12.74
N GLU A 106 11.48 6.84 -12.14
CA GLU A 106 11.57 8.30 -12.29
C GLU A 106 12.94 8.86 -11.87
N THR A 107 13.56 8.25 -10.86
CA THR A 107 14.87 8.68 -10.35
C THR A 107 16.06 8.04 -11.07
N ASP A 108 15.85 7.04 -11.94
CA ASP A 108 16.95 6.38 -12.66
C ASP A 108 17.71 7.34 -13.57
N LYS A 109 17.02 8.27 -14.21
CA LYS A 109 17.64 9.30 -15.04
C LYS A 109 18.55 10.25 -14.24
N GLU A 110 18.23 10.47 -12.96
CA GLU A 110 19.02 11.33 -12.07
C GLU A 110 20.29 10.64 -11.58
N MET A 111 20.26 9.31 -11.56
CA MET A 111 21.40 8.46 -11.19
C MET A 111 22.28 8.07 -12.39
N SER A 112 21.97 8.55 -13.59
CA SER A 112 22.75 8.24 -14.79
C SER A 112 24.13 8.87 -14.74
N LEU A 113 25.13 8.14 -15.25
CA LEU A 113 26.54 8.59 -15.30
C LEU A 113 26.72 9.90 -16.07
N ASP A 114 25.85 10.17 -17.06
CA ASP A 114 25.90 11.40 -17.86
C ASP A 114 25.68 12.68 -17.04
N ARG A 115 24.94 12.57 -15.93
CA ARG A 115 24.71 13.70 -15.00
C ARG A 115 25.83 13.91 -13.98
N LEU A 116 26.75 12.93 -13.86
CA LEU A 116 27.89 13.01 -12.96
C LEU A 116 28.95 13.99 -13.42
N ASN A 117 28.86 14.46 -14.66
CA ASN A 117 29.82 15.34 -15.27
C ASN A 117 31.27 14.82 -15.11
N ILE A 118 31.46 13.49 -15.11
CA ILE A 118 32.77 12.84 -14.99
C ILE A 118 33.50 13.07 -16.29
N LYS A 119 34.53 13.91 -16.24
CA LYS A 119 35.42 14.15 -17.36
C LYS A 119 36.55 13.12 -17.32
N PHE A 120 36.56 12.23 -18.30
CA PHE A 120 37.71 11.35 -18.48
C PHE A 120 38.90 12.15 -19.05
N PRO A 121 40.11 11.99 -18.50
CA PRO A 121 41.30 12.70 -19.01
C PRO A 121 41.57 12.29 -20.46
N GLN A 122 41.76 13.29 -21.31
CA GLN A 122 42.08 13.05 -22.73
C GLN A 122 43.53 12.59 -22.94
N GLU A 123 44.40 12.84 -21.98
CA GLU A 123 45.81 12.41 -22.02
C GLU A 123 46.07 11.40 -20.87
N LEU A 124 46.69 10.29 -21.25
CA LEU A 124 47.09 9.22 -20.34
C LEU A 124 48.41 9.55 -19.65
N SER A 125 48.39 10.46 -18.67
CA SER A 125 49.47 10.64 -17.71
C SER A 125 49.07 10.07 -16.37
N MET A 126 50.06 9.59 -15.57
CA MET A 126 49.77 9.01 -14.23
C MET A 126 49.06 10.01 -13.33
N THR A 127 49.40 11.32 -13.43
CA THR A 127 48.77 12.39 -12.65
C THR A 127 47.31 12.58 -13.07
N ASN A 128 47.03 12.56 -14.39
CA ASN A 128 45.67 12.73 -14.90
C ASN A 128 44.80 11.53 -14.62
N ILE A 129 45.36 10.32 -14.62
CA ILE A 129 44.66 9.08 -14.21
C ILE A 129 44.28 9.14 -12.72
N LEU A 130 45.20 9.52 -11.84
CA LEU A 130 44.92 9.65 -10.41
C LEU A 130 43.89 10.74 -10.10
N THR A 131 43.94 11.88 -10.80
CA THR A 131 42.94 12.95 -10.67
C THR A 131 41.58 12.49 -11.16
N GLY A 132 41.50 11.83 -12.32
CA GLY A 132 40.26 11.27 -12.86
C GLY A 132 39.64 10.19 -11.98
N LEU A 133 40.46 9.34 -11.37
CA LEU A 133 39.99 8.37 -10.36
C LEU A 133 39.43 9.07 -9.11
N LYS A 134 40.11 10.09 -8.62
CA LYS A 134 39.62 10.87 -7.44
C LYS A 134 38.29 11.54 -7.77
N GLU A 135 38.16 12.22 -8.90
CA GLU A 135 36.92 12.86 -9.35
C GLU A 135 35.78 11.81 -9.52
N PHE A 136 36.12 10.63 -10.03
CA PHE A 136 35.17 9.51 -10.13
C PHE A 136 34.68 9.06 -8.73
N PHE A 137 35.60 8.84 -7.78
CA PHE A 137 35.23 8.41 -6.43
C PHE A 137 34.46 9.51 -5.67
N ASP A 138 34.84 10.77 -5.81
CA ASP A 138 34.14 11.90 -5.20
C ASP A 138 32.73 12.06 -5.80
N GLY A 139 32.57 11.94 -7.13
CA GLY A 139 31.29 11.94 -7.80
C GLY A 139 30.42 10.76 -7.38
N PHE A 140 30.98 9.56 -7.29
CA PHE A 140 30.28 8.35 -6.84
C PHE A 140 29.87 8.46 -5.36
N SER A 141 30.74 9.00 -4.50
CA SER A 141 30.42 9.25 -3.09
C SER A 141 29.28 10.25 -2.92
N ASN A 142 29.27 11.32 -3.70
CA ASN A 142 28.19 12.31 -3.67
C ASN A 142 26.85 11.72 -4.12
N ILE A 143 26.84 10.79 -5.10
CA ILE A 143 25.63 10.08 -5.48
C ILE A 143 25.17 9.11 -4.40
N SER A 144 26.10 8.31 -3.89
CA SER A 144 25.79 7.29 -2.88
C SER A 144 25.24 7.89 -1.58
N ASN A 145 25.73 9.07 -1.19
CA ASN A 145 25.33 9.77 0.03
C ASN A 145 24.32 10.90 -0.24
N GLY A 146 23.93 11.13 -1.48
CA GLY A 146 23.05 12.23 -1.89
C GLY A 146 21.59 12.00 -1.47
N LYS A 147 20.81 13.09 -1.47
CA LYS A 147 19.38 13.10 -1.17
C LYS A 147 18.58 12.09 -2.02
N VAL A 148 18.96 11.92 -3.29
CA VAL A 148 18.31 10.95 -4.19
C VAL A 148 18.61 9.52 -3.78
N ALA A 149 19.83 9.20 -3.38
CA ALA A 149 20.19 7.85 -2.91
C ALA A 149 19.43 7.49 -1.64
N LYS A 150 19.30 8.42 -0.69
CA LYS A 150 18.48 8.25 0.52
C LYS A 150 17.02 8.02 0.19
N TYR A 151 16.42 8.85 -0.65
CA TYR A 151 15.04 8.69 -1.11
C TYR A 151 14.80 7.33 -1.76
N ARG A 152 15.71 6.89 -2.63
CA ARG A 152 15.65 5.57 -3.28
C ARG A 152 15.78 4.42 -2.28
N GLN A 153 16.59 4.57 -1.24
CA GLN A 153 16.69 3.56 -0.18
C GLN A 153 15.40 3.49 0.63
N GLU A 154 14.83 4.62 0.99
CA GLU A 154 13.54 4.68 1.68
C GLU A 154 12.41 4.05 0.84
N LEU A 155 12.42 4.26 -0.50
CA LEU A 155 11.48 3.57 -1.41
C LEU A 155 11.69 2.05 -1.41
N ARG A 156 12.93 1.54 -1.41
CA ARG A 156 13.20 0.09 -1.33
C ARG A 156 12.71 -0.50 -0.02
N ASP A 157 12.77 0.25 1.06
CA ASP A 157 12.42 -0.19 2.40
C ASP A 157 10.91 -0.07 2.71
N ILE A 158 10.09 0.44 1.78
CA ILE A 158 8.62 0.53 1.93
C ILE A 158 8.00 -0.80 2.36
N THR A 159 8.44 -1.92 1.78
CA THR A 159 7.91 -3.25 2.11
C THR A 159 8.30 -3.75 3.51
N LYS A 160 9.19 -3.05 4.19
CA LYS A 160 9.62 -3.35 5.57
C LYS A 160 8.86 -2.52 6.61
N GLN A 161 8.01 -1.57 6.20
CA GLN A 161 7.20 -0.78 7.11
C GLN A 161 6.19 -1.67 7.83
N GLU A 162 5.99 -1.46 9.11
CA GLU A 162 5.06 -2.23 9.95
C GLU A 162 3.62 -2.21 9.39
N GLY A 163 3.20 -1.10 8.79
CA GLY A 163 1.88 -0.94 8.18
C GLY A 163 1.71 -1.53 6.77
N PHE A 164 2.75 -2.14 6.20
CA PHE A 164 2.68 -2.72 4.86
C PHE A 164 1.66 -3.87 4.77
N PRO A 165 0.84 -3.93 3.72
CA PRO A 165 0.72 -2.99 2.59
C PRO A 165 -0.32 -1.87 2.78
N TYR A 166 -1.09 -1.86 3.86
CA TYR A 166 -2.28 -1.01 4.03
C TYR A 166 -2.00 0.42 4.52
N LYS A 167 -0.93 0.60 5.31
CA LYS A 167 -0.56 1.91 5.88
C LYS A 167 0.88 2.24 5.48
N ILE A 168 1.03 2.90 4.33
CA ILE A 168 2.34 3.25 3.78
C ILE A 168 2.63 4.73 4.00
N VAL A 169 3.79 5.00 4.61
CA VAL A 169 4.38 6.33 4.64
C VAL A 169 5.33 6.44 3.45
N TRP A 170 4.89 7.16 2.43
CA TRP A 170 5.70 7.38 1.23
C TRP A 170 6.79 8.41 1.53
N PRO A 171 8.06 8.13 1.16
CA PRO A 171 9.11 9.12 1.30
C PRO A 171 8.85 10.31 0.38
N THR A 172 9.23 11.49 0.85
CA THR A 172 9.16 12.71 0.05
C THR A 172 10.53 12.99 -0.56
N LYS A 173 10.54 13.27 -1.86
CA LYS A 173 11.75 13.75 -2.53
C LYS A 173 11.95 15.21 -2.13
N ASP A 174 13.03 15.51 -1.41
CA ASP A 174 13.43 16.90 -1.15
C ASP A 174 13.65 17.58 -2.50
N LYS A 175 12.76 18.50 -2.86
CA LYS A 175 13.01 19.40 -4.00
C LYS A 175 14.16 20.30 -3.55
N GLY A 176 15.37 20.05 -4.05
CA GLY A 176 16.48 20.96 -3.83
C GLY A 176 16.07 22.36 -4.26
N GLU A 177 16.26 23.33 -3.37
CA GLU A 177 16.25 24.75 -3.70
C GLU A 177 17.38 25.05 -4.69
#